data_dd6765a70076c5a1111189f1962e6926
#
_entry.id   dd6765a70076c5a1111189f1962e6926
#
_cell.length_a   1.000
_cell.length_b   1.000
_cell.length_c   1.000
_cell.angle_alpha   90.00
_cell.angle_beta   90.00
_cell.angle_gamma   90.00
#
_symmetry.space_group_name_H-M   'P 1'
#
loop_
_entity.id
_entity.type
_entity.pdbx_description
1 polymer ?
#
loop_
_entity_poly.entity_id
_entity_poly.type
_entity_poly.pdbx_seq_one_letter_code
_entity_poly.pdbx_strand_id
1 'polypeptide(L)'
;MTPAHQLFERDKGCLVVIDVQQYFLDKLPADQRQPLVARIAWLIRVARVLGIPIIATAEDIANNGPLVADVASVLPEWSTVHDKMVFGLTGQPSIVDDVTSTGRSEFVIVGLETDVCVAHSAIGLLELGYRVAVIDDATASPPPHHDYGITRVGAAGAVITSVKGIYYEWMRDLPTMHRTRPQLDPSLPPGLTL
;
A
#
# COMPACT_ATOMS: atom_id res chain seq x y z
N MET A 1 -10.68 5.71 -19.89
CA MET A 1 -9.39 5.89 -19.22
C MET A 1 -9.48 7.11 -18.31
N THR A 2 -9.29 6.97 -17.01
CA THR A 2 -9.24 8.12 -16.09
C THR A 2 -7.93 8.87 -16.33
N PRO A 3 -7.93 10.19 -16.48
CA PRO A 3 -6.72 10.95 -16.75
C PRO A 3 -5.69 10.80 -15.60
N ALA A 4 -4.43 10.57 -15.93
CA ALA A 4 -3.34 10.40 -14.96
C ALA A 4 -3.12 11.63 -14.04
N HIS A 5 -3.67 12.79 -14.42
CA HIS A 5 -3.54 14.07 -13.70
C HIS A 5 -4.65 14.34 -12.67
N GLN A 6 -5.58 13.41 -12.43
CA GLN A 6 -6.57 13.58 -11.37
C GLN A 6 -6.01 13.11 -10.02
N LEU A 7 -6.41 13.77 -8.94
CA LEU A 7 -6.11 13.33 -7.58
C LEU A 7 -6.85 12.03 -7.26
N PHE A 8 -6.27 11.20 -6.38
CA PHE A 8 -6.94 9.99 -5.89
C PHE A 8 -8.09 10.35 -4.95
N GLU A 9 -9.19 9.62 -5.07
CA GLU A 9 -10.40 9.86 -4.29
C GLU A 9 -10.63 8.73 -3.28
N ARG A 10 -10.85 9.08 -2.00
CA ARG A 10 -11.12 8.08 -0.96
C ARG A 10 -12.30 7.15 -1.30
N ASP A 11 -13.34 7.70 -1.92
CA ASP A 11 -14.56 6.95 -2.24
C ASP A 11 -14.38 5.99 -3.44
N LYS A 12 -13.29 6.14 -4.19
CA LYS A 12 -12.86 5.24 -5.27
C LYS A 12 -11.66 4.39 -4.87
N GLY A 13 -11.04 4.71 -3.73
CA GLY A 13 -9.79 4.16 -3.27
C GLY A 13 -9.91 2.79 -2.59
N CYS A 14 -8.87 1.97 -2.75
CA CYS A 14 -8.57 0.79 -1.95
C CYS A 14 -7.08 0.82 -1.62
N LEU A 15 -6.72 0.56 -0.35
CA LEU A 15 -5.32 0.40 0.06
C LEU A 15 -4.92 -1.06 -0.11
N VAL A 16 -3.78 -1.30 -0.74
CA VAL A 16 -3.19 -2.63 -0.93
C VAL A 16 -1.88 -2.71 -0.16
N VAL A 17 -1.81 -3.62 0.80
CA VAL A 17 -0.65 -3.85 1.67
C VAL A 17 0.03 -5.15 1.24
N ILE A 18 1.22 -5.05 0.66
CA ILE A 18 1.92 -6.17 0.05
C ILE A 18 3.07 -6.65 0.92
N ASP A 19 2.98 -7.88 1.40
CA ASP A 19 4.06 -8.74 1.90
C ASP A 19 4.99 -8.06 2.94
N VAL A 20 4.41 -7.33 3.90
CA VAL A 20 5.18 -6.67 4.98
C VAL A 20 5.54 -7.72 6.04
N GLN A 21 6.45 -8.62 5.66
CA GLN A 21 6.90 -9.76 6.45
C GLN A 21 8.34 -9.55 6.95
N GLN A 22 8.67 -10.13 8.09
CA GLN A 22 10.02 -10.01 8.66
C GLN A 22 11.10 -10.51 7.70
N TYR A 23 10.81 -11.59 6.96
CA TYR A 23 11.69 -12.17 5.95
C TYR A 23 12.17 -11.13 4.90
N PHE A 24 11.27 -10.29 4.40
CA PHE A 24 11.63 -9.24 3.44
C PHE A 24 12.27 -8.03 4.11
N LEU A 25 11.78 -7.64 5.29
CA LEU A 25 12.38 -6.54 6.05
C LEU A 25 13.85 -6.81 6.40
N ASP A 26 14.21 -8.05 6.69
CA ASP A 26 15.60 -8.40 7.04
C ASP A 26 16.61 -8.22 5.90
N LYS A 27 16.12 -8.13 4.66
CA LYS A 27 16.94 -7.82 3.49
C LYS A 27 17.27 -6.31 3.37
N LEU A 28 16.50 -5.44 4.05
CA LEU A 28 16.70 -4.00 4.01
C LEU A 28 17.78 -3.53 5.01
N PRO A 29 18.40 -2.36 4.79
CA PRO A 29 19.21 -1.69 5.80
C PRO A 29 18.42 -1.49 7.10
N ALA A 30 19.05 -1.73 8.25
CA ALA A 30 18.37 -1.78 9.55
C ALA A 30 17.65 -0.46 9.92
N ASP A 31 18.22 0.66 9.52
CA ASP A 31 17.68 2.01 9.76
C ASP A 31 16.43 2.35 8.92
N GLN A 32 16.19 1.60 7.84
CA GLN A 32 15.02 1.80 6.97
C GLN A 32 13.79 1.00 7.42
N ARG A 33 13.96 -0.10 8.15
CA ARG A 33 12.91 -1.08 8.46
C ARG A 33 11.78 -0.47 9.29
N GLN A 34 12.13 0.07 10.46
CA GLN A 34 11.14 0.62 11.39
C GLN A 34 10.41 1.85 10.83
N PRO A 35 11.07 2.85 10.18
CA PRO A 35 10.38 3.95 9.54
C PRO A 35 9.39 3.52 8.44
N LEU A 36 9.75 2.50 7.63
CA LEU A 36 8.88 1.94 6.60
C LEU A 36 7.62 1.32 7.22
N VAL A 37 7.79 0.41 8.18
CA VAL A 37 6.69 -0.26 8.87
C VAL A 37 5.77 0.76 9.55
N ALA A 38 6.33 1.77 10.20
CA ALA A 38 5.57 2.82 10.86
C ALA A 38 4.71 3.64 9.87
N ARG A 39 5.25 3.98 8.69
CA ARG A 39 4.51 4.70 7.64
C ARG A 39 3.37 3.84 7.07
N ILE A 40 3.62 2.56 6.80
CA ILE A 40 2.59 1.63 6.33
C ILE A 40 1.48 1.49 7.38
N ALA A 41 1.82 1.22 8.63
CA ALA A 41 0.85 1.09 9.72
C ALA A 41 0.02 2.38 9.92
N TRP A 42 0.66 3.54 9.80
CA TRP A 42 -0.03 4.82 9.89
C TRP A 42 -1.02 5.01 8.74
N LEU A 43 -0.63 4.69 7.50
CA LEU A 43 -1.51 4.81 6.34
C LEU A 43 -2.70 3.83 6.41
N ILE A 44 -2.51 2.63 6.97
CA ILE A 44 -3.59 1.69 7.27
C ILE A 44 -4.60 2.33 8.23
N ARG A 45 -4.15 2.99 9.31
CA ARG A 45 -5.04 3.71 10.24
C ARG A 45 -5.81 4.83 9.54
N VAL A 46 -5.16 5.59 8.67
CA VAL A 46 -5.81 6.62 7.84
C VAL A 46 -6.92 6.00 6.98
N ALA A 47 -6.60 4.93 6.26
CA ALA A 47 -7.57 4.23 5.41
C ALA A 47 -8.79 3.74 6.23
N ARG A 48 -8.56 3.16 7.41
CA ARG A 48 -9.63 2.71 8.32
C ARG A 48 -10.55 3.86 8.75
N VAL A 49 -9.99 4.97 9.20
CA VAL A 49 -10.78 6.14 9.66
C VAL A 49 -11.59 6.75 8.51
N LEU A 50 -11.07 6.66 7.29
CA LEU A 50 -11.74 7.15 6.07
C LEU A 50 -12.72 6.13 5.46
N GLY A 51 -12.80 4.91 5.99
CA GLY A 51 -13.64 3.84 5.44
C GLY A 51 -13.15 3.32 4.08
N ILE A 52 -11.86 3.45 3.80
CA ILE A 52 -11.23 2.94 2.58
C ILE A 52 -10.99 1.43 2.77
N PRO A 53 -11.46 0.56 1.85
CA PRO A 53 -11.18 -0.87 1.89
C PRO A 53 -9.67 -1.16 1.88
N ILE A 54 -9.28 -2.26 2.53
CA ILE A 54 -7.88 -2.69 2.62
C ILE A 54 -7.79 -4.15 2.18
N ILE A 55 -6.89 -4.43 1.25
CA ILE A 55 -6.49 -5.77 0.85
C ILE A 55 -5.05 -5.97 1.34
N ALA A 56 -4.79 -7.08 2.02
CA ALA A 56 -3.47 -7.40 2.51
C ALA A 56 -3.00 -8.76 1.99
N THR A 57 -1.72 -8.87 1.67
CA THR A 57 -1.09 -10.12 1.27
C THR A 57 0.13 -10.42 2.13
N ALA A 58 0.43 -11.70 2.29
CA ALA A 58 1.70 -12.19 2.82
C ALA A 58 2.15 -13.35 1.92
N GLU A 59 3.35 -13.25 1.35
CA GLU A 59 3.87 -14.24 0.43
C GLU A 59 4.34 -15.48 1.19
N ASP A 60 3.81 -16.67 0.80
CA ASP A 60 4.23 -17.97 1.33
C ASP A 60 4.38 -17.95 2.86
N ILE A 61 3.27 -17.78 3.56
CA ILE A 61 3.25 -17.61 5.02
C ILE A 61 3.96 -18.80 5.73
N ALA A 62 3.87 -19.98 5.16
CA ALA A 62 4.50 -21.16 5.74
C ALA A 62 6.03 -21.06 5.81
N ASN A 63 6.66 -20.43 4.82
CA ASN A 63 8.11 -20.29 4.74
C ASN A 63 8.60 -18.89 5.15
N ASN A 64 7.89 -17.82 4.78
CA ASN A 64 8.31 -16.44 5.00
C ASN A 64 7.71 -15.80 6.27
N GLY A 65 6.79 -16.51 6.94
CA GLY A 65 6.09 -16.03 8.13
C GLY A 65 4.92 -15.07 7.82
N PRO A 66 4.15 -14.67 8.84
CA PRO A 66 3.04 -13.74 8.69
C PRO A 66 3.50 -12.28 8.51
N LEU A 67 2.56 -11.39 8.28
CA LEU A 67 2.80 -9.94 8.39
C LEU A 67 3.38 -9.60 9.77
N VAL A 68 4.27 -8.60 9.82
CA VAL A 68 4.82 -8.12 11.10
C VAL A 68 3.72 -7.58 12.00
N ALA A 69 3.88 -7.75 13.33
CA ALA A 69 2.86 -7.45 14.32
C ALA A 69 2.35 -5.99 14.23
N ASP A 70 3.24 -5.04 13.99
CA ASP A 70 2.90 -3.61 13.89
C ASP A 70 1.94 -3.31 12.74
N VAL A 71 2.00 -4.08 11.66
CA VAL A 71 1.06 -3.99 10.53
C VAL A 71 -0.19 -4.81 10.78
N ALA A 72 -0.04 -6.06 11.21
CA ALA A 72 -1.17 -6.96 11.45
C ALA A 72 -2.15 -6.40 12.51
N SER A 73 -1.63 -5.79 13.58
CA SER A 73 -2.45 -5.25 14.67
C SER A 73 -3.32 -4.05 14.30
N VAL A 74 -3.00 -3.38 13.21
CA VAL A 74 -3.76 -2.19 12.75
C VAL A 74 -4.68 -2.48 11.58
N LEU A 75 -4.62 -3.68 11.00
CA LEU A 75 -5.60 -4.12 10.02
C LEU A 75 -6.99 -4.22 10.67
N PRO A 76 -8.07 -3.91 9.93
CA PRO A 76 -9.43 -4.18 10.42
C PRO A 76 -9.64 -5.66 10.72
N GLU A 77 -10.43 -5.99 11.73
CA GLU A 77 -10.72 -7.40 12.10
C GLU A 77 -11.37 -8.22 10.97
N TRP A 78 -12.07 -7.53 10.08
CA TRP A 78 -12.71 -8.14 8.89
C TRP A 78 -11.77 -8.26 7.69
N SER A 79 -10.54 -7.75 7.74
CA SER A 79 -9.57 -7.87 6.65
C SER A 79 -9.01 -9.28 6.58
N THR A 80 -9.06 -9.87 5.40
CA THR A 80 -8.36 -11.11 5.11
C THR A 80 -6.92 -10.79 4.70
N VAL A 81 -5.96 -11.49 5.31
CA VAL A 81 -4.58 -11.52 4.80
C VAL A 81 -4.46 -12.73 3.89
N HIS A 82 -4.28 -12.50 2.61
CA HIS A 82 -4.13 -13.58 1.63
C HIS A 82 -2.74 -14.21 1.71
N ASP A 83 -2.68 -15.52 1.86
CA ASP A 83 -1.46 -16.29 1.60
C ASP A 83 -1.22 -16.30 0.09
N LYS A 84 -0.22 -15.54 -0.35
CA LYS A 84 0.03 -15.26 -1.76
C LYS A 84 1.14 -16.15 -2.29
N MET A 85 0.80 -17.05 -3.23
CA MET A 85 1.74 -18.00 -3.83
C MET A 85 2.25 -17.57 -5.21
N VAL A 86 2.10 -16.30 -5.54
CA VAL A 86 2.54 -15.65 -6.80
C VAL A 86 3.13 -14.29 -6.50
N PHE A 87 4.01 -13.77 -7.34
CA PHE A 87 4.61 -12.46 -7.06
C PHE A 87 3.61 -11.31 -7.22
N GLY A 88 2.90 -11.24 -8.34
CA GLY A 88 1.84 -10.26 -8.57
C GLY A 88 0.48 -10.76 -8.07
N LEU A 89 -0.21 -9.98 -7.25
CA LEU A 89 -1.51 -10.36 -6.66
C LEU A 89 -2.56 -10.77 -7.70
N THR A 90 -2.50 -10.21 -8.90
CA THR A 90 -3.45 -10.53 -9.99
C THR A 90 -3.26 -11.91 -10.60
N GLY A 91 -2.15 -12.59 -10.29
CA GLY A 91 -1.93 -13.98 -10.66
C GLY A 91 -2.68 -14.99 -9.78
N GLN A 92 -3.33 -14.55 -8.70
CA GLN A 92 -4.10 -15.41 -7.79
C GLN A 92 -5.60 -15.05 -7.84
N PRO A 93 -6.45 -15.92 -8.42
CA PRO A 93 -7.87 -15.61 -8.63
C PRO A 93 -8.62 -15.14 -7.38
N SER A 94 -8.38 -15.76 -6.22
CA SER A 94 -9.06 -15.37 -4.97
C SER A 94 -8.75 -13.93 -4.54
N ILE A 95 -7.56 -13.42 -4.85
CA ILE A 95 -7.21 -12.01 -4.57
C ILE A 95 -7.89 -11.09 -5.58
N VAL A 96 -7.96 -11.50 -6.85
CA VAL A 96 -8.67 -10.74 -7.90
C VAL A 96 -10.16 -10.64 -7.60
N ASP A 97 -10.76 -11.69 -7.07
CA ASP A 97 -12.16 -11.69 -6.64
C ASP A 97 -12.38 -10.65 -5.53
N ASP A 98 -11.50 -10.60 -4.54
CA ASP A 98 -11.57 -9.58 -3.47
C ASP A 98 -11.33 -8.16 -4.02
N VAL A 99 -10.34 -7.96 -4.90
CA VAL A 99 -10.12 -6.69 -5.60
C VAL A 99 -11.41 -6.22 -6.27
N THR A 100 -12.05 -7.09 -7.02
CA THR A 100 -13.28 -6.79 -7.76
C THR A 100 -14.45 -6.51 -6.81
N SER A 101 -14.57 -7.28 -5.73
CA SER A 101 -15.64 -7.16 -4.74
C SER A 101 -15.63 -5.83 -3.99
N THR A 102 -14.48 -5.15 -3.91
CA THR A 102 -14.40 -3.81 -3.32
C THR A 102 -15.25 -2.79 -4.08
N GLY A 103 -15.51 -3.01 -5.36
CA GLY A 103 -16.16 -2.04 -6.26
C GLY A 103 -15.35 -0.76 -6.47
N ARG A 104 -14.04 -0.77 -6.13
CA ARG A 104 -13.14 0.39 -6.23
C ARG A 104 -12.42 0.40 -7.57
N SER A 105 -12.02 1.59 -8.00
CA SER A 105 -11.33 1.80 -9.28
C SER A 105 -9.92 2.39 -9.14
N GLU A 106 -9.52 2.74 -7.92
CA GLU A 106 -8.23 3.36 -7.61
C GLU A 106 -7.53 2.55 -6.51
N PHE A 107 -6.34 2.02 -6.80
CA PHE A 107 -5.59 1.19 -5.87
C PHE A 107 -4.30 1.88 -5.46
N VAL A 108 -4.09 2.00 -4.16
CA VAL A 108 -2.90 2.62 -3.55
C VAL A 108 -2.08 1.51 -2.92
N ILE A 109 -0.84 1.33 -3.38
CA ILE A 109 0.00 0.18 -3.03
C ILE A 109 1.13 0.61 -2.11
N VAL A 110 1.31 -0.14 -1.03
CA VAL A 110 2.42 -0.08 -0.08
C VAL A 110 2.98 -1.48 0.17
N GLY A 111 4.21 -1.59 0.64
CA GLY A 111 4.80 -2.88 1.06
C GLY A 111 6.08 -3.27 0.34
N LEU A 112 6.36 -4.57 0.21
CA LEU A 112 7.63 -5.17 -0.19
C LEU A 112 7.45 -6.27 -1.25
N GLU A 113 8.43 -6.58 -2.10
CA GLU A 113 9.57 -5.75 -2.51
C GLU A 113 9.15 -4.90 -3.72
N THR A 114 9.64 -3.67 -3.80
CA THR A 114 9.18 -2.67 -4.79
C THR A 114 9.32 -3.14 -6.23
N ASP A 115 10.44 -3.77 -6.58
CA ASP A 115 10.75 -4.23 -7.94
C ASP A 115 10.16 -5.61 -8.29
N VAL A 116 9.61 -6.33 -7.30
CA VAL A 116 9.02 -7.66 -7.49
C VAL A 116 7.52 -7.63 -7.18
N CYS A 117 7.12 -7.92 -5.96
CA CYS A 117 5.71 -8.11 -5.61
C CYS A 117 4.87 -6.84 -5.79
N VAL A 118 5.41 -5.68 -5.41
CA VAL A 118 4.76 -4.37 -5.61
C VAL A 118 4.65 -4.06 -7.11
N ALA A 119 5.76 -4.17 -7.86
CA ALA A 119 5.75 -3.86 -9.29
C ALA A 119 4.82 -4.79 -10.10
N HIS A 120 4.88 -6.10 -9.84
CA HIS A 120 4.03 -7.07 -10.55
C HIS A 120 2.56 -6.85 -10.22
N SER A 121 2.24 -6.53 -8.96
CA SER A 121 0.87 -6.23 -8.55
C SER A 121 0.36 -4.93 -9.18
N ALA A 122 1.18 -3.87 -9.16
CA ALA A 122 0.82 -2.60 -9.77
C ALA A 122 0.55 -2.73 -11.27
N ILE A 123 1.45 -3.40 -12.00
CA ILE A 123 1.30 -3.63 -13.43
C ILE A 123 0.05 -4.48 -13.72
N GLY A 124 -0.16 -5.56 -12.98
CA GLY A 124 -1.34 -6.41 -13.16
C GLY A 124 -2.66 -5.67 -12.90
N LEU A 125 -2.72 -4.78 -11.89
CA LEU A 125 -3.91 -3.95 -11.66
C LEU A 125 -4.12 -2.92 -12.78
N LEU A 126 -3.04 -2.32 -13.31
CA LEU A 126 -3.13 -1.44 -14.48
C LEU A 126 -3.65 -2.18 -15.72
N GLU A 127 -3.21 -3.42 -15.96
CA GLU A 127 -3.70 -4.28 -17.06
C GLU A 127 -5.18 -4.62 -16.92
N LEU A 128 -5.69 -4.73 -15.69
CA LEU A 128 -7.12 -4.90 -15.41
C LEU A 128 -7.93 -3.59 -15.58
N GLY A 129 -7.27 -2.48 -15.93
CA GLY A 129 -7.89 -1.18 -16.18
C GLY A 129 -8.10 -0.31 -14.95
N TYR A 130 -7.54 -0.69 -13.81
CA TYR A 130 -7.57 0.11 -12.60
C TYR A 130 -6.56 1.27 -12.65
N ARG A 131 -6.82 2.30 -11.89
CA ARG A 131 -5.84 3.37 -11.63
C ARG A 131 -5.01 3.00 -10.41
N VAL A 132 -3.69 3.13 -10.52
CA VAL A 132 -2.77 2.67 -9.47
C VAL A 132 -1.85 3.81 -9.03
N ALA A 133 -1.69 3.97 -7.71
CA ALA A 133 -0.61 4.72 -7.09
C ALA A 133 0.33 3.77 -6.35
N VAL A 134 1.64 4.00 -6.45
CA VAL A 134 2.65 3.35 -5.63
C VAL A 134 3.26 4.40 -4.71
N ILE A 135 3.29 4.10 -3.41
CA ILE A 135 3.76 5.03 -2.38
C ILE A 135 5.26 4.83 -2.17
N ASP A 136 6.04 5.73 -2.73
CA ASP A 136 7.51 5.65 -2.76
C ASP A 136 8.12 5.47 -1.37
N ASP A 137 7.73 6.30 -0.40
CA ASP A 137 8.23 6.27 0.97
C ASP A 137 7.55 5.23 1.90
N ALA A 138 6.65 4.41 1.35
CA ALA A 138 6.01 3.27 2.01
C ALA A 138 6.14 1.96 1.21
N THR A 139 7.06 1.91 0.26
CA THR A 139 7.54 0.70 -0.41
C THR A 139 9.06 0.62 -0.32
N ALA A 140 9.64 -0.56 -0.37
CA ALA A 140 11.09 -0.73 -0.35
C ALA A 140 11.53 -2.03 -1.01
N SER A 141 12.77 -2.03 -1.49
CA SER A 141 13.58 -3.19 -1.86
C SER A 141 15.02 -2.95 -1.43
N PRO A 142 15.85 -3.98 -1.31
CA PRO A 142 17.28 -3.78 -1.12
C PRO A 142 17.88 -2.88 -2.21
N PRO A 143 18.74 -1.91 -1.86
CA PRO A 143 19.38 -1.05 -2.87
C PRO A 143 20.19 -1.87 -3.90
N PRO A 144 20.20 -1.50 -5.20
CA PRO A 144 19.50 -0.37 -5.83
C PRO A 144 18.11 -0.70 -6.38
N HIS A 145 17.52 -1.85 -6.02
CA HIS A 145 16.33 -2.41 -6.67
C HIS A 145 15.06 -1.60 -6.44
N HIS A 146 14.96 -0.84 -5.35
CA HIS A 146 13.84 0.06 -5.11
C HIS A 146 13.68 1.06 -6.26
N ASP A 147 14.74 1.74 -6.66
CA ASP A 147 14.71 2.76 -7.73
C ASP A 147 14.32 2.15 -9.08
N TYR A 148 14.77 0.91 -9.35
CA TYR A 148 14.38 0.19 -10.55
C TYR A 148 12.89 -0.14 -10.56
N GLY A 149 12.36 -0.57 -9.40
CA GLY A 149 10.93 -0.82 -9.22
C GLY A 149 10.09 0.42 -9.46
N ILE A 150 10.40 1.52 -8.78
CA ILE A 150 9.71 2.83 -8.93
C ILE A 150 9.75 3.31 -10.38
N THR A 151 10.93 3.28 -11.01
CA THR A 151 11.07 3.67 -12.42
C THR A 151 10.19 2.82 -13.34
N ARG A 152 10.17 1.50 -13.13
CA ARG A 152 9.40 0.55 -13.94
C ARG A 152 7.90 0.78 -13.81
N VAL A 153 7.38 0.89 -12.58
CA VAL A 153 5.94 1.06 -12.36
C VAL A 153 5.45 2.42 -12.84
N GLY A 154 6.26 3.47 -12.67
CA GLY A 154 5.98 4.79 -13.24
C GLY A 154 5.89 4.77 -14.77
N ALA A 155 6.84 4.10 -15.44
CA ALA A 155 6.80 3.92 -16.88
C ALA A 155 5.60 3.08 -17.36
N ALA A 156 5.09 2.16 -16.53
CA ALA A 156 3.88 1.38 -16.81
C ALA A 156 2.57 2.18 -16.63
N GLY A 157 2.62 3.38 -16.07
CA GLY A 157 1.46 4.26 -15.89
C GLY A 157 0.93 4.38 -14.45
N ALA A 158 1.63 3.82 -13.48
CA ALA A 158 1.31 4.07 -12.07
C ALA A 158 1.71 5.52 -11.68
N VAL A 159 0.92 6.12 -10.82
CA VAL A 159 1.28 7.41 -10.19
C VAL A 159 2.22 7.14 -9.02
N ILE A 160 3.38 7.76 -9.03
CA ILE A 160 4.30 7.71 -7.89
C ILE A 160 4.04 8.91 -7.00
N THR A 161 3.75 8.62 -5.72
CA THR A 161 3.49 9.64 -4.71
C THR A 161 4.04 9.20 -3.34
N SER A 162 3.79 9.97 -2.30
CA SER A 162 4.24 9.69 -0.93
C SER A 162 3.08 9.46 0.02
N VAL A 163 3.36 8.96 1.22
CA VAL A 163 2.37 8.86 2.31
C VAL A 163 1.72 10.20 2.56
N LYS A 164 2.49 11.29 2.58
CA LYS A 164 1.95 12.65 2.73
C LYS A 164 1.07 13.04 1.56
N GLY A 165 1.51 12.78 0.33
CA GLY A 165 0.76 13.10 -0.89
C GLY A 165 -0.62 12.46 -0.89
N ILE A 166 -0.66 11.12 -0.76
CA ILE A 166 -1.93 10.38 -0.78
C ILE A 166 -2.84 10.73 0.41
N TYR A 167 -2.27 11.02 1.59
CA TYR A 167 -3.05 11.49 2.73
C TYR A 167 -3.84 12.75 2.39
N TYR A 168 -3.20 13.78 1.82
CA TYR A 168 -3.90 15.00 1.44
C TYR A 168 -4.86 14.83 0.27
N GLU A 169 -4.57 13.92 -0.65
CA GLU A 169 -5.50 13.56 -1.71
C GLU A 169 -6.79 12.94 -1.16
N TRP A 170 -6.70 12.03 -0.20
CA TRP A 170 -7.85 11.42 0.46
C TRP A 170 -8.59 12.36 1.41
N MET A 171 -7.88 13.24 2.12
CA MET A 171 -8.52 14.26 2.99
C MET A 171 -9.29 15.29 2.18
N ARG A 172 -8.75 15.71 1.05
CA ARG A 172 -9.30 16.66 0.08
C ARG A 172 -9.48 18.08 0.60
N ASP A 173 -9.92 18.29 1.85
CA ASP A 173 -10.23 19.59 2.44
C ASP A 173 -9.92 19.66 3.93
N LEU A 174 -9.79 20.90 4.45
CA LEU A 174 -9.55 21.17 5.87
C LEU A 174 -10.68 20.68 6.80
N PRO A 175 -11.97 20.85 6.46
CA PRO A 175 -13.06 20.32 7.28
C PRO A 175 -12.97 18.82 7.47
N THR A 176 -12.66 18.03 6.42
CA THR A 176 -12.45 16.59 6.52
C THR A 176 -11.25 16.27 7.40
N MET A 177 -10.13 16.96 7.18
CA MET A 177 -8.92 16.78 7.99
C MET A 177 -9.19 17.07 9.48
N HIS A 178 -9.89 18.14 9.81
CA HIS A 178 -10.23 18.50 11.20
C HIS A 178 -11.12 17.44 11.88
N ARG A 179 -12.05 16.83 11.16
CA ARG A 179 -12.91 15.75 11.67
C ARG A 179 -12.14 14.43 11.87
N THR A 180 -11.17 14.16 11.00
CA THR A 180 -10.46 12.88 10.95
C THR A 180 -9.25 12.84 11.88
N ARG A 181 -8.50 13.94 11.96
CA ARG A 181 -7.25 14.02 12.74
C ARG A 181 -7.37 13.59 14.20
N PRO A 182 -8.44 13.93 14.95
CA PRO A 182 -8.59 13.47 16.34
C PRO A 182 -8.76 11.95 16.48
N GLN A 183 -9.08 11.24 15.40
CA GLN A 183 -9.26 9.79 15.38
C GLN A 183 -7.97 9.04 15.01
N LEU A 184 -6.96 9.77 14.57
CA LEU A 184 -5.63 9.22 14.26
C LEU A 184 -4.71 9.37 15.47
N ASP A 185 -3.73 8.47 15.58
CA ASP A 185 -2.66 8.61 16.55
C ASP A 185 -1.98 9.99 16.39
N PRO A 186 -1.83 10.76 17.48
CA PRO A 186 -1.16 12.06 17.42
C PRO A 186 0.31 11.97 17.01
N SER A 187 0.96 10.81 17.22
CA SER A 187 2.34 10.58 16.82
C SER A 187 2.42 10.26 15.33
N LEU A 188 3.20 11.06 14.60
CA LEU A 188 3.49 10.79 13.20
C LEU A 188 4.67 9.80 13.07
N PRO A 189 4.68 8.98 12.00
CA PRO A 189 5.84 8.15 11.69
C PRO A 189 7.12 8.95 11.53
N PRO A 190 8.29 8.38 11.81
CA PRO A 190 9.57 9.04 11.62
C PRO A 190 9.72 9.62 10.21
N GLY A 191 10.09 10.91 10.14
CA GLY A 191 10.29 11.64 8.89
C GLY A 191 9.02 12.10 8.18
N LEU A 192 7.83 11.78 8.69
CA LEU A 192 6.57 12.30 8.16
C LEU A 192 6.21 13.63 8.83
N THR A 193 5.87 14.62 8.01
CA THR A 193 5.37 15.95 8.45
C THR A 193 4.06 16.22 7.71
N LEU A 194 3.02 16.65 8.44
CA LEU A 194 1.72 17.03 7.88
C LEU A 194 1.48 18.53 7.98
#